data_e5ccfab8dcd297e1e23088d444cee72e
#
_entry.id   e5ccfab8dcd297e1e23088d444cee72e
#
_cell.length_a   1.000
_cell.length_b   1.000
_cell.length_c   1.000
_cell.angle_alpha   90.00
_cell.angle_beta   90.00
_cell.angle_gamma   90.00
#
_symmetry.space_group_name_H-M   'P 1'
#
loop_
_entity.id
_entity.type
_entity.pdbx_description
1 polymer ?
#
loop_
_entity_poly.entity_id
_entity_poly.type
_entity_poly.pdbx_seq_one_letter_code
_entity_poly.pdbx_strand_id
1 'polypeptide(L)'
;MTLDTIAVTGGNGKIGSAILEHLGEHGYETVNVSRGKRREEVSDTYVTTDLLDAGETYGALAKTGVDAVIHMGTIPDPYGNPDFRVYESNVMSAAHVLEAADALGLESVCLASSINAMGSEHQDRRADVRYVPLDEAHPRTPGDPYGIAKHAMEVTADGFGRRPTTDLTISSLRYPWVTTDEEMDEYFVEPDRSLDALHDVHPATGREVLFSYLAIADSASIARKAVEADYDGHEVFWAVAGDTTADATTAEVVETFYPAADLREPPAGHEAIVDLSKAKELLGWEPEHSWRDL
;
A
#
# COMPACT_ATOMS: atom_id res chain seq x y z
N MET A 1 -0.09 23.82 1.09
CA MET A 1 -1.39 23.59 0.41
C MET A 1 -2.43 23.22 1.46
N THR A 2 -3.69 23.60 1.31
CA THR A 2 -4.76 23.20 2.23
C THR A 2 -5.67 22.26 1.44
N LEU A 3 -5.55 20.95 1.69
CA LEU A 3 -6.50 19.98 1.18
C LEU A 3 -7.78 20.07 2.02
N ASP A 4 -8.92 20.22 1.37
CA ASP A 4 -10.22 20.27 2.04
C ASP A 4 -11.03 18.99 1.74
N THR A 5 -11.01 18.51 0.50
CA THR A 5 -11.82 17.37 0.02
C THR A 5 -10.94 16.28 -0.58
N ILE A 6 -11.06 15.06 -0.07
CA ILE A 6 -10.26 13.90 -0.52
C ILE A 6 -11.16 12.77 -1.03
N ALA A 7 -10.89 12.29 -2.27
CA ALA A 7 -11.54 11.11 -2.80
C ALA A 7 -10.78 9.84 -2.40
N VAL A 8 -11.53 8.80 -2.01
CA VAL A 8 -11.00 7.45 -1.84
C VAL A 8 -11.69 6.53 -2.84
N THR A 9 -10.95 6.02 -3.82
CA THR A 9 -11.47 5.01 -4.71
C THR A 9 -11.43 3.64 -4.02
N GLY A 10 -12.43 2.80 -4.26
CA GLY A 10 -12.51 1.53 -3.54
C GLY A 10 -12.86 1.67 -2.05
N GLY A 11 -13.46 2.78 -1.65
CA GLY A 11 -13.86 3.08 -0.26
C GLY A 11 -14.89 2.10 0.34
N ASN A 12 -15.45 1.20 -0.46
CA ASN A 12 -16.28 0.07 0.04
C ASN A 12 -15.45 -1.13 0.52
N GLY A 13 -14.14 -1.13 0.32
CA GLY A 13 -13.22 -2.18 0.77
C GLY A 13 -12.75 -1.96 2.21
N LYS A 14 -12.14 -3.01 2.83
CA LYS A 14 -11.63 -2.99 4.20
C LYS A 14 -10.72 -1.77 4.48
N ILE A 15 -9.67 -1.59 3.69
CA ILE A 15 -8.72 -0.49 3.89
C ILE A 15 -9.34 0.85 3.46
N GLY A 16 -10.08 0.87 2.35
CA GLY A 16 -10.70 2.10 1.86
C GLY A 16 -11.73 2.70 2.82
N SER A 17 -12.52 1.87 3.52
CA SER A 17 -13.45 2.35 4.55
C SER A 17 -12.72 2.91 5.77
N ALA A 18 -11.65 2.26 6.23
CA ALA A 18 -10.84 2.76 7.33
C ALA A 18 -10.15 4.10 6.99
N ILE A 19 -9.68 4.25 5.74
CA ILE A 19 -9.13 5.53 5.27
C ILE A 19 -10.20 6.63 5.28
N LEU A 20 -11.41 6.37 4.78
CA LEU A 20 -12.50 7.35 4.78
C LEU A 20 -12.86 7.80 6.20
N GLU A 21 -12.97 6.86 7.13
CA GLU A 21 -13.25 7.14 8.54
C GLU A 21 -12.14 8.01 9.15
N HIS A 22 -10.88 7.60 8.97
CA HIS A 22 -9.72 8.33 9.46
C HIS A 22 -9.63 9.76 8.88
N LEU A 23 -9.91 9.96 7.60
CA LEU A 23 -9.93 11.28 6.97
C LEU A 23 -11.03 12.16 7.58
N GLY A 24 -12.24 11.62 7.78
CA GLY A 24 -13.35 12.32 8.42
C GLY A 24 -13.01 12.76 9.84
N GLU A 25 -12.36 11.91 10.65
CA GLU A 25 -11.87 12.24 11.99
C GLU A 25 -10.82 13.36 11.99
N HIS A 26 -10.09 13.53 10.89
CA HIS A 26 -9.10 14.60 10.71
C HIS A 26 -9.65 15.86 10.02
N GLY A 27 -10.98 15.91 9.80
CA GLY A 27 -11.68 17.11 9.35
C GLY A 27 -11.73 17.31 7.84
N TYR A 28 -11.37 16.29 7.04
CA TYR A 28 -11.52 16.33 5.59
C TYR A 28 -12.97 16.03 5.17
N GLU A 29 -13.45 16.70 4.13
CA GLU A 29 -14.63 16.25 3.39
C GLU A 29 -14.26 15.03 2.53
N THR A 30 -15.02 13.94 2.67
CA THR A 30 -14.66 12.64 2.11
C THR A 30 -15.59 12.23 0.97
N VAL A 31 -14.98 11.75 -0.12
CA VAL A 31 -15.70 11.25 -1.29
C VAL A 31 -15.36 9.77 -1.52
N ASN A 32 -16.33 8.88 -1.36
CA ASN A 32 -16.18 7.47 -1.70
C ASN A 32 -16.51 7.24 -3.18
N VAL A 33 -15.49 6.88 -3.96
CA VAL A 33 -15.62 6.53 -5.39
C VAL A 33 -15.52 5.02 -5.55
N SER A 34 -16.65 4.33 -5.69
CA SER A 34 -16.67 2.86 -5.71
C SER A 34 -17.71 2.32 -6.67
N ARG A 35 -17.56 1.05 -7.07
CA ARG A 35 -18.56 0.33 -7.86
C ARG A 35 -19.77 -0.07 -7.00
N GLY A 36 -20.93 -0.13 -7.64
CA GLY A 36 -22.16 -0.64 -7.04
C GLY A 36 -22.82 0.35 -6.07
N LYS A 37 -23.44 -0.18 -5.02
CA LYS A 37 -24.16 0.64 -4.04
C LYS A 37 -23.28 0.97 -2.85
N ARG A 38 -23.48 2.14 -2.27
CA ARG A 38 -22.93 2.51 -0.96
C ARG A 38 -23.20 1.40 0.06
N ARG A 39 -22.17 0.93 0.74
CA ARG A 39 -22.28 -0.15 1.73
C ARG A 39 -22.42 0.39 3.15
N GLU A 40 -21.62 1.40 3.48
CA GLU A 40 -21.56 2.04 4.81
C GLU A 40 -21.59 3.55 4.67
N GLU A 41 -22.01 4.25 5.71
CA GLU A 41 -22.08 5.71 5.73
C GLU A 41 -20.82 6.33 6.35
N VAL A 42 -19.64 5.91 5.86
CA VAL A 42 -18.33 6.39 6.34
C VAL A 42 -17.77 7.55 5.50
N SER A 43 -18.54 8.10 4.57
CA SER A 43 -18.13 9.22 3.73
C SER A 43 -19.24 10.25 3.58
N ASP A 44 -18.88 11.51 3.36
CA ASP A 44 -19.86 12.60 3.15
C ASP A 44 -20.56 12.41 1.79
N THR A 45 -19.79 12.12 0.76
CA THR A 45 -20.30 11.93 -0.60
C THR A 45 -19.97 10.52 -1.12
N TYR A 46 -20.89 9.94 -1.91
CA TYR A 46 -20.70 8.67 -2.60
C TYR A 46 -20.95 8.81 -4.10
N VAL A 47 -20.02 8.34 -4.93
CA VAL A 47 -20.14 8.31 -6.39
C VAL A 47 -19.92 6.89 -6.91
N THR A 48 -20.94 6.38 -7.63
CA THR A 48 -20.80 5.09 -8.33
C THR A 48 -19.99 5.30 -9.61
N THR A 49 -18.87 4.58 -9.74
CA THR A 49 -17.92 4.76 -10.84
C THR A 49 -17.29 3.43 -11.22
N ASP A 50 -17.19 3.12 -12.51
CA ASP A 50 -16.28 2.09 -13.01
C ASP A 50 -14.92 2.73 -13.35
N LEU A 51 -13.91 2.44 -12.55
CA LEU A 51 -12.55 2.97 -12.72
C LEU A 51 -11.85 2.48 -13.99
N LEU A 52 -12.41 1.48 -14.68
CA LEU A 52 -11.96 1.05 -16.01
C LEU A 52 -12.55 1.90 -17.15
N ASP A 53 -13.51 2.75 -16.85
CA ASP A 53 -13.97 3.80 -17.76
C ASP A 53 -13.31 5.14 -17.42
N ALA A 54 -12.43 5.62 -18.31
CA ALA A 54 -11.70 6.86 -18.12
C ALA A 54 -12.63 8.10 -18.01
N GLY A 55 -13.74 8.08 -18.75
CA GLY A 55 -14.74 9.16 -18.74
C GLY A 55 -15.52 9.21 -17.43
N GLU A 56 -15.93 8.05 -16.89
CA GLU A 56 -16.56 7.96 -15.58
C GLU A 56 -15.60 8.39 -14.46
N THR A 57 -14.33 7.95 -14.51
CA THR A 57 -13.31 8.31 -13.53
C THR A 57 -13.09 9.83 -13.52
N TYR A 58 -12.84 10.43 -14.68
CA TYR A 58 -12.70 11.88 -14.81
C TYR A 58 -13.97 12.63 -14.34
N GLY A 59 -15.14 12.18 -14.78
CA GLY A 59 -16.42 12.80 -14.43
C GLY A 59 -16.72 12.76 -12.93
N ALA A 60 -16.36 11.66 -12.24
CA ALA A 60 -16.52 11.52 -10.80
C ALA A 60 -15.65 12.54 -10.04
N LEU A 61 -14.35 12.65 -10.37
CA LEU A 61 -13.43 13.58 -9.71
C LEU A 61 -13.79 15.03 -10.03
N ALA A 62 -14.07 15.36 -11.31
CA ALA A 62 -14.45 16.71 -11.71
C ALA A 62 -15.74 17.19 -11.03
N LYS A 63 -16.75 16.32 -10.90
CA LYS A 63 -18.05 16.65 -10.28
C LYS A 63 -17.95 16.92 -8.79
N THR A 64 -17.05 16.24 -8.10
CA THR A 64 -16.91 16.34 -6.65
C THR A 64 -15.91 17.42 -6.23
N GLY A 65 -15.09 17.93 -7.18
CA GLY A 65 -14.16 19.04 -6.91
C GLY A 65 -13.13 18.70 -5.84
N VAL A 66 -12.63 17.45 -5.85
CA VAL A 66 -11.66 16.97 -4.87
C VAL A 66 -10.28 17.59 -5.10
N ASP A 67 -9.52 17.76 -4.04
CA ASP A 67 -8.15 18.27 -4.08
C ASP A 67 -7.13 17.15 -4.26
N ALA A 68 -7.43 15.95 -3.72
CA ALA A 68 -6.55 14.80 -3.75
C ALA A 68 -7.31 13.48 -3.91
N VAL A 69 -6.59 12.42 -4.32
CA VAL A 69 -7.14 11.07 -4.48
C VAL A 69 -6.28 10.03 -3.78
N ILE A 70 -6.91 9.18 -2.97
CA ILE A 70 -6.32 7.93 -2.48
C ILE A 70 -6.93 6.76 -3.27
N HIS A 71 -6.12 6.12 -4.10
CA HIS A 71 -6.56 5.07 -5.03
C HIS A 71 -6.36 3.68 -4.45
N MET A 72 -7.44 3.12 -3.87
CA MET A 72 -7.53 1.75 -3.33
C MET A 72 -8.34 0.81 -4.24
N GLY A 73 -8.94 1.31 -5.32
CA GLY A 73 -9.92 0.63 -6.17
C GLY A 73 -9.31 -0.37 -7.16
N THR A 74 -8.59 -1.38 -6.66
CA THR A 74 -7.90 -2.41 -7.44
C THR A 74 -8.38 -3.82 -7.10
N ILE A 75 -8.02 -4.83 -7.90
CA ILE A 75 -8.16 -6.25 -7.51
C ILE A 75 -7.01 -6.56 -6.54
N PRO A 76 -7.30 -7.02 -5.30
CA PRO A 76 -6.31 -7.07 -4.22
C PRO A 76 -5.36 -8.27 -4.25
N ASP A 77 -5.67 -9.29 -5.08
CA ASP A 77 -4.91 -10.54 -5.18
C ASP A 77 -5.06 -11.15 -6.59
N PRO A 78 -4.24 -12.15 -6.98
CA PRO A 78 -4.35 -12.79 -8.28
C PRO A 78 -5.43 -13.88 -8.36
N TYR A 79 -6.09 -14.23 -7.23
CA TYR A 79 -6.96 -15.39 -7.15
C TYR A 79 -8.38 -15.12 -7.65
N GLY A 80 -9.01 -16.13 -8.24
CA GLY A 80 -10.40 -16.06 -8.70
C GLY A 80 -10.65 -15.16 -9.92
N ASN A 81 -9.61 -14.53 -10.47
CA ASN A 81 -9.69 -13.70 -11.66
C ASN A 81 -8.67 -14.17 -12.72
N PRO A 82 -8.97 -14.08 -14.02
CA PRO A 82 -7.95 -14.28 -15.05
C PRO A 82 -6.84 -13.23 -14.96
N ASP A 83 -5.59 -13.62 -15.25
CA ASP A 83 -4.40 -12.76 -15.15
C ASP A 83 -4.57 -11.39 -15.83
N PHE A 84 -5.13 -11.39 -17.05
CA PHE A 84 -5.34 -10.14 -17.78
C PHE A 84 -6.31 -9.18 -17.09
N ARG A 85 -7.29 -9.71 -16.33
CA ARG A 85 -8.25 -8.88 -15.58
C ARG A 85 -7.59 -8.25 -14.35
N VAL A 86 -6.70 -9.00 -13.68
CA VAL A 86 -5.90 -8.47 -12.57
C VAL A 86 -5.01 -7.34 -13.08
N TYR A 87 -4.30 -7.58 -14.18
CA TYR A 87 -3.44 -6.58 -14.80
C TYR A 87 -4.22 -5.35 -15.26
N GLU A 88 -5.27 -5.54 -16.06
CA GLU A 88 -6.13 -4.46 -16.58
C GLU A 88 -6.69 -3.62 -15.45
N SER A 89 -7.29 -4.27 -14.42
CA SER A 89 -7.89 -3.56 -13.30
C SER A 89 -6.87 -2.70 -12.56
N ASN A 90 -5.71 -3.24 -12.25
CA ASN A 90 -4.76 -2.56 -11.38
C ASN A 90 -3.97 -1.47 -12.11
N VAL A 91 -3.60 -1.71 -13.37
CA VAL A 91 -2.81 -0.74 -14.15
C VAL A 91 -3.69 0.34 -14.76
N MET A 92 -4.81 -0.05 -15.39
CA MET A 92 -5.63 0.93 -16.12
C MET A 92 -6.43 1.85 -15.17
N SER A 93 -6.93 1.33 -14.04
CA SER A 93 -7.61 2.21 -13.08
C SER A 93 -6.66 3.26 -12.51
N ALA A 94 -5.42 2.88 -12.16
CA ALA A 94 -4.41 3.84 -11.71
C ALA A 94 -4.04 4.86 -12.80
N ALA A 95 -3.88 4.42 -14.05
CA ALA A 95 -3.60 5.33 -15.18
C ALA A 95 -4.74 6.34 -15.39
N HIS A 96 -6.00 5.91 -15.32
CA HIS A 96 -7.16 6.79 -15.47
C HIS A 96 -7.27 7.80 -14.31
N VAL A 97 -6.98 7.37 -13.08
CA VAL A 97 -6.94 8.27 -11.90
C VAL A 97 -5.84 9.30 -12.06
N LEU A 98 -4.62 8.90 -12.43
CA LEU A 98 -3.49 9.80 -12.63
C LEU A 98 -3.76 10.80 -13.78
N GLU A 99 -4.33 10.33 -14.89
CA GLU A 99 -4.68 11.20 -16.03
C GLU A 99 -5.76 12.20 -15.66
N ALA A 100 -6.78 11.79 -14.93
CA ALA A 100 -7.83 12.66 -14.44
C ALA A 100 -7.28 13.69 -13.42
N ALA A 101 -6.43 13.25 -12.49
CA ALA A 101 -5.81 14.13 -11.50
C ALA A 101 -4.94 15.21 -12.16
N ASP A 102 -4.05 14.83 -13.09
CA ASP A 102 -3.20 15.74 -13.85
C ASP A 102 -4.05 16.75 -14.66
N ALA A 103 -5.07 16.27 -15.38
CA ALA A 103 -5.94 17.11 -16.20
C ALA A 103 -6.84 18.07 -15.41
N LEU A 104 -7.22 17.71 -14.19
CA LEU A 104 -8.02 18.54 -13.29
C LEU A 104 -7.18 19.45 -12.39
N GLY A 105 -5.86 19.25 -12.36
CA GLY A 105 -4.94 20.04 -11.53
C GLY A 105 -5.10 19.70 -10.04
N LEU A 106 -5.29 18.43 -9.70
CA LEU A 106 -5.27 17.99 -8.32
C LEU A 106 -3.89 18.17 -7.69
N GLU A 107 -3.83 18.30 -6.38
CA GLU A 107 -2.58 18.53 -5.66
C GLU A 107 -1.79 17.21 -5.47
N SER A 108 -2.49 16.10 -5.13
CA SER A 108 -1.80 14.84 -4.87
C SER A 108 -2.62 13.59 -5.19
N VAL A 109 -1.89 12.49 -5.45
CA VAL A 109 -2.44 11.14 -5.63
C VAL A 109 -1.63 10.12 -4.81
N CYS A 110 -2.31 9.37 -3.96
CA CYS A 110 -1.74 8.21 -3.28
C CYS A 110 -2.25 6.93 -3.94
N LEU A 111 -1.35 6.04 -4.37
CA LEU A 111 -1.66 4.76 -5.00
C LEU A 111 -1.38 3.60 -4.05
N ALA A 112 -2.35 2.68 -3.92
CA ALA A 112 -2.14 1.42 -3.22
C ALA A 112 -1.27 0.47 -4.05
N SER A 113 0.04 0.54 -3.87
CA SER A 113 0.98 -0.50 -4.31
C SER A 113 0.96 -1.68 -3.35
N SER A 114 1.90 -2.59 -3.48
CA SER A 114 2.05 -3.77 -2.63
C SER A 114 3.51 -4.16 -2.51
N ILE A 115 3.88 -4.82 -1.41
CA ILE A 115 5.15 -5.54 -1.30
C ILE A 115 5.34 -6.54 -2.45
N ASN A 116 4.24 -7.04 -3.03
CA ASN A 116 4.27 -7.94 -4.19
C ASN A 116 4.82 -7.28 -5.46
N ALA A 117 4.94 -5.95 -5.53
CA ALA A 117 5.64 -5.27 -6.61
C ALA A 117 7.13 -5.64 -6.70
N MET A 118 7.75 -6.12 -5.62
CA MET A 118 9.12 -6.64 -5.64
C MET A 118 9.20 -8.12 -6.04
N GLY A 119 8.08 -8.83 -6.07
CA GLY A 119 8.02 -10.27 -6.33
C GLY A 119 8.11 -11.10 -5.04
N SER A 120 7.02 -11.13 -4.28
CA SER A 120 6.93 -11.80 -2.98
C SER A 120 5.91 -12.95 -2.99
N GLU A 121 4.78 -12.83 -2.33
CA GLU A 121 3.88 -13.91 -1.93
C GLU A 121 3.29 -14.75 -3.08
N HIS A 122 2.78 -14.13 -4.13
CA HIS A 122 1.88 -14.78 -5.11
C HIS A 122 2.59 -15.50 -6.26
N GLN A 123 3.85 -15.88 -6.09
CA GLN A 123 4.64 -16.55 -7.12
C GLN A 123 5.34 -17.80 -6.59
N ASP A 124 5.59 -18.79 -7.47
CA ASP A 124 6.29 -20.03 -7.10
C ASP A 124 7.76 -19.79 -6.70
N ARG A 125 8.36 -18.72 -7.24
CA ARG A 125 9.71 -18.33 -6.91
C ARG A 125 9.71 -17.44 -5.66
N ARG A 126 10.55 -17.79 -4.69
CA ARG A 126 10.74 -16.96 -3.48
C ARG A 126 11.28 -15.58 -3.81
N ALA A 127 10.93 -14.58 -3.00
CA ALA A 127 11.49 -13.24 -3.09
C ALA A 127 13.03 -13.27 -3.09
N ASP A 128 13.63 -12.56 -4.04
CA ASP A 128 15.09 -12.43 -4.20
C ASP A 128 15.59 -11.30 -3.30
N VAL A 129 15.66 -11.56 -1.98
CA VAL A 129 16.16 -10.59 -1.00
C VAL A 129 17.68 -10.52 -1.13
N ARG A 130 18.19 -9.40 -1.65
CA ARG A 130 19.63 -9.22 -1.91
C ARG A 130 20.37 -8.55 -0.77
N TYR A 131 19.69 -7.74 -0.01
CA TYR A 131 20.26 -7.03 1.16
C TYR A 131 19.17 -6.68 2.18
N VAL A 132 19.61 -6.46 3.41
CA VAL A 132 18.75 -6.07 4.55
C VAL A 132 19.44 -4.91 5.29
N PRO A 133 18.70 -3.85 5.70
CA PRO A 133 17.29 -3.63 5.43
C PRO A 133 17.03 -3.32 3.95
N LEU A 134 15.82 -3.67 3.46
CA LEU A 134 15.40 -3.39 2.09
C LEU A 134 14.89 -1.95 1.99
N ASP A 135 15.55 -1.14 1.19
CA ASP A 135 15.03 0.18 0.77
C ASP A 135 14.12 0.05 -0.47
N GLU A 136 13.48 1.13 -0.90
CA GLU A 136 12.58 1.15 -2.07
C GLU A 136 13.32 0.94 -3.41
N ALA A 137 14.64 1.10 -3.42
CA ALA A 137 15.50 0.85 -4.58
C ALA A 137 15.83 -0.65 -4.76
N HIS A 138 15.43 -1.52 -3.79
CA HIS A 138 15.63 -2.96 -3.92
C HIS A 138 15.04 -3.47 -5.25
N PRO A 139 15.76 -4.34 -5.99
CA PRO A 139 15.29 -4.86 -7.29
C PRO A 139 13.91 -5.50 -7.21
N ARG A 140 13.10 -5.20 -8.21
CA ARG A 140 11.73 -5.69 -8.37
C ARG A 140 11.72 -6.79 -9.42
N THR A 141 11.30 -8.00 -9.03
CA THR A 141 11.30 -9.19 -9.89
C THR A 141 9.98 -9.98 -9.79
N PRO A 142 8.80 -9.31 -9.87
CA PRO A 142 7.53 -10.02 -9.78
C PRO A 142 7.33 -10.97 -10.97
N GLY A 143 6.77 -12.16 -10.69
CA GLY A 143 6.48 -13.19 -11.67
C GLY A 143 4.99 -13.52 -11.79
N ASP A 144 4.17 -13.04 -10.87
CA ASP A 144 2.72 -13.22 -10.84
C ASP A 144 1.99 -11.99 -11.42
N PRO A 145 0.73 -12.15 -11.90
CA PRO A 145 0.00 -11.05 -12.55
C PRO A 145 -0.30 -9.86 -11.63
N TYR A 146 -0.46 -10.09 -10.33
CA TYR A 146 -0.73 -9.03 -9.37
C TYR A 146 0.54 -8.21 -9.09
N GLY A 147 1.65 -8.87 -8.77
CA GLY A 147 2.93 -8.20 -8.55
C GLY A 147 3.42 -7.45 -9.78
N ILE A 148 3.29 -8.07 -10.98
CA ILE A 148 3.59 -7.39 -12.27
C ILE A 148 2.72 -6.14 -12.44
N ALA A 149 1.42 -6.21 -12.14
CA ALA A 149 0.51 -5.07 -12.26
C ALA A 149 0.86 -3.95 -11.27
N LYS A 150 1.20 -4.28 -10.01
CA LYS A 150 1.62 -3.28 -9.01
C LYS A 150 2.94 -2.61 -9.40
N HIS A 151 3.90 -3.36 -9.91
CA HIS A 151 5.14 -2.78 -10.46
C HIS A 151 4.87 -1.88 -11.69
N ALA A 152 4.02 -2.33 -12.63
CA ALA A 152 3.65 -1.52 -13.79
C ALA A 152 2.91 -0.22 -13.38
N MET A 153 2.10 -0.26 -12.34
CA MET A 153 1.46 0.92 -11.75
C MET A 153 2.50 1.92 -11.22
N GLU A 154 3.51 1.47 -10.46
CA GLU A 154 4.61 2.34 -10.00
C GLU A 154 5.38 2.94 -11.19
N VAL A 155 5.68 2.17 -12.23
CA VAL A 155 6.33 2.67 -13.47
C VAL A 155 5.45 3.70 -14.19
N THR A 156 4.13 3.51 -14.18
CA THR A 156 3.18 4.48 -14.75
C THR A 156 3.21 5.78 -13.95
N ALA A 157 3.18 5.70 -12.62
CA ALA A 157 3.29 6.84 -11.72
C ALA A 157 4.61 7.62 -11.92
N ASP A 158 5.74 6.91 -12.07
CA ASP A 158 7.03 7.50 -12.45
C ASP A 158 6.95 8.30 -13.76
N GLY A 159 6.17 7.80 -14.73
CA GLY A 159 5.95 8.46 -16.00
C GLY A 159 5.21 9.79 -15.84
N PHE A 160 4.18 9.83 -15.00
CA PHE A 160 3.43 11.05 -14.67
C PHE A 160 4.30 12.02 -13.87
N GLY A 161 4.98 11.60 -12.83
CA GLY A 161 5.85 12.44 -12.00
C GLY A 161 7.01 13.10 -12.77
N ARG A 162 7.39 12.57 -13.96
CA ARG A 162 8.41 13.19 -14.84
C ARG A 162 7.84 14.18 -15.86
N ARG A 163 6.53 14.39 -15.92
CA ARG A 163 5.92 15.35 -16.87
C ARG A 163 6.27 16.78 -16.47
N PRO A 164 6.80 17.60 -17.36
CA PRO A 164 7.23 18.98 -17.03
C PRO A 164 6.07 19.94 -16.79
N THR A 165 4.84 19.50 -17.02
CA THR A 165 3.62 20.31 -16.93
C THR A 165 2.75 19.93 -15.72
N THR A 166 3.15 18.93 -14.96
CA THR A 166 2.40 18.54 -13.76
C THR A 166 3.10 19.01 -12.50
N ASP A 167 2.32 19.55 -11.56
CA ASP A 167 2.76 19.86 -10.19
C ASP A 167 2.23 18.79 -9.21
N LEU A 168 1.78 17.63 -9.75
CA LEU A 168 1.14 16.57 -8.98
C LEU A 168 2.15 15.80 -8.11
N THR A 169 1.95 15.80 -6.80
CA THR A 169 2.66 14.92 -5.88
C THR A 169 2.07 13.51 -5.93
N ILE A 170 2.87 12.50 -6.21
CA ILE A 170 2.41 11.11 -6.35
C ILE A 170 3.14 10.20 -5.38
N SER A 171 2.39 9.51 -4.52
CA SER A 171 2.90 8.50 -3.60
C SER A 171 2.44 7.10 -4.01
N SER A 172 3.33 6.10 -4.00
CA SER A 172 2.94 4.68 -4.08
C SER A 172 3.28 3.97 -2.78
N LEU A 173 2.29 3.43 -2.09
CA LEU A 173 2.46 2.75 -0.81
C LEU A 173 2.50 1.24 -1.01
N ARG A 174 3.63 0.60 -0.70
CA ARG A 174 3.79 -0.87 -0.75
C ARG A 174 3.23 -1.49 0.51
N TYR A 175 1.94 -1.80 0.47
CA TYR A 175 1.25 -2.49 1.56
C TYR A 175 1.58 -3.99 1.60
N PRO A 176 1.79 -4.57 2.79
CA PRO A 176 1.72 -6.00 3.06
C PRO A 176 0.26 -6.43 3.27
N TRP A 177 0.03 -7.54 3.96
CA TRP A 177 -1.29 -7.81 4.53
C TRP A 177 -1.62 -6.78 5.61
N VAL A 178 -2.74 -6.04 5.39
CA VAL A 178 -3.27 -5.08 6.35
C VAL A 178 -4.25 -5.81 7.28
N THR A 179 -3.98 -5.77 8.57
CA THR A 179 -4.67 -6.56 9.62
C THR A 179 -5.49 -5.69 10.55
N THR A 180 -6.63 -6.22 11.03
CA THR A 180 -7.32 -5.71 12.23
C THR A 180 -6.68 -6.26 13.49
N ASP A 181 -7.05 -5.74 14.66
CA ASP A 181 -6.56 -6.27 15.95
C ASP A 181 -6.96 -7.74 16.13
N GLU A 182 -8.18 -8.13 15.73
CA GLU A 182 -8.64 -9.52 15.78
C GLU A 182 -7.81 -10.45 14.88
N GLU A 183 -7.44 -9.96 13.66
CA GLU A 183 -6.57 -10.73 12.77
C GLU A 183 -5.13 -10.82 13.31
N MET A 184 -4.63 -9.77 13.96
CA MET A 184 -3.31 -9.83 14.62
C MET A 184 -3.32 -10.82 15.77
N ASP A 185 -4.35 -10.84 16.60
CA ASP A 185 -4.51 -11.80 17.67
C ASP A 185 -4.54 -13.24 17.12
N GLU A 186 -5.40 -13.52 16.14
CA GLU A 186 -5.56 -14.85 15.51
C GLU A 186 -4.27 -15.36 14.85
N TYR A 187 -3.53 -14.50 14.13
CA TYR A 187 -2.44 -14.95 13.27
C TYR A 187 -1.04 -14.69 13.83
N PHE A 188 -0.89 -13.82 14.84
CA PHE A 188 0.42 -13.50 15.40
C PHE A 188 0.53 -13.75 16.90
N VAL A 189 -0.54 -13.54 17.68
CA VAL A 189 -0.51 -13.72 19.15
C VAL A 189 -0.80 -15.18 19.52
N GLU A 190 -1.89 -15.77 19.00
CA GLU A 190 -2.29 -17.16 19.34
C GLU A 190 -1.29 -18.21 18.84
N PRO A 191 -0.76 -18.15 17.59
CA PRO A 191 0.15 -19.16 17.08
C PRO A 191 1.57 -19.04 17.63
N ASP A 192 2.29 -20.18 17.71
CA ASP A 192 3.73 -20.20 17.93
C ASP A 192 4.47 -19.51 16.78
N ARG A 193 5.22 -18.45 17.06
CA ARG A 193 5.99 -17.66 16.11
C ARG A 193 7.51 -17.81 16.30
N SER A 194 7.93 -18.89 16.96
CA SER A 194 9.35 -19.28 17.07
C SER A 194 9.95 -19.60 15.69
N LEU A 195 11.28 -19.53 15.57
CA LEU A 195 11.98 -19.81 14.29
C LEU A 195 11.60 -21.16 13.70
N ASP A 196 11.42 -22.20 14.52
CA ASP A 196 11.05 -23.53 14.06
C ASP A 196 9.62 -23.54 13.50
N ALA A 197 8.68 -22.86 14.15
CA ALA A 197 7.30 -22.75 13.71
C ALA A 197 7.11 -21.91 12.45
N LEU A 198 7.95 -20.89 12.25
CA LEU A 198 7.88 -19.97 11.10
C LEU A 198 8.06 -20.66 9.73
N HIS A 199 8.55 -21.90 9.69
CA HIS A 199 8.64 -22.67 8.45
C HIS A 199 7.27 -23.12 7.91
N ASP A 200 6.27 -23.24 8.79
CA ASP A 200 4.93 -23.81 8.51
C ASP A 200 3.79 -22.79 8.70
N VAL A 201 4.10 -21.49 8.90
CA VAL A 201 3.07 -20.46 9.04
C VAL A 201 2.36 -20.15 7.72
N HIS A 202 1.22 -19.48 7.83
CA HIS A 202 0.49 -19.01 6.65
C HIS A 202 1.38 -18.10 5.80
N PRO A 203 1.42 -18.26 4.45
CA PRO A 203 2.31 -17.47 3.57
C PRO A 203 2.21 -15.96 3.76
N ALA A 204 0.98 -15.43 3.97
CA ALA A 204 0.74 -14.00 4.19
C ALA A 204 1.31 -13.46 5.53
N THR A 205 1.90 -14.31 6.37
CA THR A 205 2.46 -13.94 7.69
C THR A 205 3.92 -14.36 7.86
N GLY A 206 4.52 -14.91 6.82
CA GLY A 206 5.82 -15.54 6.89
C GLY A 206 6.86 -14.92 5.96
N ARG A 207 7.78 -15.78 5.52
CA ARG A 207 8.91 -15.42 4.67
C ARG A 207 8.51 -14.77 3.34
N GLU A 208 7.42 -15.24 2.75
CA GLU A 208 6.94 -14.81 1.45
C GLU A 208 6.56 -13.32 1.44
N VAL A 209 6.16 -12.79 2.59
CA VAL A 209 5.81 -11.37 2.79
C VAL A 209 6.84 -10.63 3.65
N LEU A 210 8.07 -11.13 3.73
CA LEU A 210 9.15 -10.52 4.53
C LEU A 210 8.83 -10.44 6.02
N PHE A 211 8.00 -11.34 6.54
CA PHE A 211 7.48 -11.27 7.91
C PHE A 211 6.86 -9.91 8.24
N SER A 212 6.31 -9.22 7.22
CA SER A 212 5.72 -7.89 7.33
C SER A 212 4.21 -7.97 7.46
N TYR A 213 3.65 -6.99 8.13
CA TYR A 213 2.21 -6.73 8.27
C TYR A 213 2.01 -5.23 8.44
N LEU A 214 0.76 -4.78 8.51
CA LEU A 214 0.44 -3.41 8.88
C LEU A 214 -0.92 -3.37 9.58
N ALA A 215 -1.02 -2.71 10.71
CA ALA A 215 -2.29 -2.44 11.36
C ALA A 215 -3.19 -1.56 10.47
N ILE A 216 -4.50 -1.81 10.49
CA ILE A 216 -5.45 -1.07 9.65
C ILE A 216 -5.46 0.44 9.97
N ALA A 217 -5.26 0.81 11.24
CA ALA A 217 -5.13 2.20 11.66
C ALA A 217 -3.89 2.88 11.04
N ASP A 218 -2.74 2.19 11.04
CA ASP A 218 -1.51 2.68 10.42
C ASP A 218 -1.63 2.76 8.90
N SER A 219 -2.41 1.85 8.27
CA SER A 219 -2.67 1.91 6.84
C SER A 219 -3.46 3.15 6.43
N ALA A 220 -4.37 3.61 7.27
CA ALA A 220 -5.13 4.82 7.05
C ALA A 220 -4.28 6.08 7.31
N SER A 221 -3.49 6.07 8.38
CA SER A 221 -2.63 7.21 8.74
C SER A 221 -1.55 7.47 7.68
N ILE A 222 -0.88 6.43 7.16
CA ILE A 222 0.12 6.63 6.09
C ILE A 222 -0.52 7.12 4.79
N ALA A 223 -1.75 6.65 4.43
CA ALA A 223 -2.45 7.10 3.24
C ALA A 223 -2.79 8.60 3.32
N ARG A 224 -3.23 9.09 4.48
CA ARG A 224 -3.44 10.51 4.74
C ARG A 224 -2.13 11.28 4.62
N LYS A 225 -1.07 10.84 5.30
CA LYS A 225 0.25 11.48 5.22
C LYS A 225 0.81 11.53 3.80
N ALA A 226 0.54 10.52 2.99
CA ALA A 226 0.97 10.45 1.60
C ALA A 226 0.30 11.50 0.69
N VAL A 227 -0.96 11.88 0.95
CA VAL A 227 -1.62 12.95 0.19
C VAL A 227 -1.35 14.34 0.76
N GLU A 228 -0.99 14.45 2.03
CA GLU A 228 -0.55 15.70 2.68
C GLU A 228 0.91 16.07 2.33
N ALA A 229 1.68 15.15 1.76
CA ALA A 229 3.10 15.34 1.47
C ALA A 229 3.33 16.38 0.37
N ASP A 230 4.47 17.06 0.45
CA ASP A 230 4.88 18.11 -0.48
C ASP A 230 6.29 17.80 -1.01
N TYR A 231 6.34 17.10 -2.15
CA TYR A 231 7.57 16.82 -2.90
C TYR A 231 7.25 16.73 -4.40
N ASP A 232 8.24 16.93 -5.24
CA ASP A 232 8.08 16.90 -6.69
C ASP A 232 8.04 15.47 -7.23
N GLY A 233 7.04 15.16 -8.05
CA GLY A 233 6.98 13.96 -8.85
C GLY A 233 6.43 12.73 -8.11
N HIS A 234 7.08 11.57 -8.26
CA HIS A 234 6.61 10.30 -7.71
C HIS A 234 7.64 9.65 -6.79
N GLU A 235 7.17 9.24 -5.61
CA GLU A 235 7.95 8.49 -4.64
C GLU A 235 7.21 7.21 -4.20
N VAL A 236 7.99 6.14 -3.99
CA VAL A 236 7.50 4.86 -3.46
C VAL A 236 7.88 4.75 -2.00
N PHE A 237 7.01 4.17 -1.18
CA PHE A 237 7.23 3.99 0.26
C PHE A 237 6.87 2.58 0.72
N TRP A 238 7.64 2.03 1.65
CA TRP A 238 7.22 0.89 2.42
C TRP A 238 6.15 1.32 3.42
N ALA A 239 5.00 0.65 3.39
CA ALA A 239 3.88 0.88 4.31
C ALA A 239 3.70 -0.37 5.17
N VAL A 240 4.63 -0.62 6.10
CA VAL A 240 4.66 -1.81 6.95
C VAL A 240 4.82 -1.42 8.42
N ALA A 241 4.49 -2.35 9.33
CA ALA A 241 4.75 -2.18 10.76
C ALA A 241 6.25 -2.07 11.06
N GLY A 242 6.59 -1.50 12.22
CA GLY A 242 7.97 -1.28 12.64
C GLY A 242 8.70 -2.55 13.07
N ASP A 243 8.00 -3.67 13.15
CA ASP A 243 8.52 -4.96 13.61
C ASP A 243 8.10 -6.14 12.71
N THR A 244 8.69 -7.29 12.96
CA THR A 244 8.35 -8.54 12.25
C THR A 244 7.28 -9.34 12.96
N THR A 245 6.64 -10.26 12.23
CA THR A 245 5.67 -11.24 12.79
C THR A 245 6.34 -12.42 13.51
N ALA A 246 7.63 -12.35 13.85
CA ALA A 246 8.40 -13.41 14.50
C ALA A 246 8.66 -13.11 15.97
N ASP A 247 8.64 -14.13 16.84
CA ASP A 247 9.12 -14.01 18.23
C ASP A 247 10.63 -13.89 18.33
N ALA A 248 11.34 -14.48 17.37
CA ALA A 248 12.79 -14.38 17.27
C ALA A 248 13.22 -12.96 16.86
N THR A 249 14.45 -12.60 17.18
CA THR A 249 15.06 -11.34 16.73
C THR A 249 15.14 -11.29 15.21
N THR A 250 15.06 -10.10 14.64
CA THR A 250 15.16 -9.93 13.18
C THR A 250 16.49 -10.45 12.63
N ALA A 251 17.57 -10.34 13.40
CA ALA A 251 18.86 -10.91 13.03
C ALA A 251 18.80 -12.44 12.85
N GLU A 252 18.15 -13.16 13.78
CA GLU A 252 17.95 -14.62 13.68
C GLU A 252 17.03 -15.00 12.53
N VAL A 253 15.97 -14.22 12.28
CA VAL A 253 15.07 -14.39 11.12
C VAL A 253 15.85 -14.22 9.81
N VAL A 254 16.68 -13.20 9.68
CA VAL A 254 17.49 -12.95 8.48
C VAL A 254 18.51 -14.06 8.28
N GLU A 255 19.23 -14.49 9.31
CA GLU A 255 20.20 -15.59 9.24
C GLU A 255 19.52 -16.90 8.78
N THR A 256 18.31 -17.17 9.27
CA THR A 256 17.58 -18.42 8.98
C THR A 256 16.95 -18.42 7.59
N PHE A 257 16.26 -17.34 7.22
CA PHE A 257 15.40 -17.32 6.03
C PHE A 257 16.02 -16.60 4.82
N TYR A 258 17.00 -15.72 5.04
CA TYR A 258 17.67 -14.94 4.01
C TYR A 258 19.21 -15.00 4.10
N PRO A 259 19.82 -16.19 4.28
CA PRO A 259 21.25 -16.32 4.56
C PRO A 259 22.19 -15.84 3.44
N ALA A 260 21.64 -15.57 2.25
CA ALA A 260 22.36 -15.06 1.09
C ALA A 260 22.25 -13.53 0.93
N ALA A 261 21.44 -12.88 1.75
CA ALA A 261 21.29 -11.42 1.71
C ALA A 261 22.52 -10.72 2.30
N ASP A 262 22.91 -9.62 1.68
CA ASP A 262 23.96 -8.74 2.23
C ASP A 262 23.39 -7.95 3.41
N LEU A 263 24.01 -8.07 4.57
CA LEU A 263 23.58 -7.36 5.77
C LEU A 263 24.26 -5.98 5.79
N ARG A 264 23.55 -4.95 5.28
CA ARG A 264 24.05 -3.57 5.23
C ARG A 264 24.09 -2.94 6.60
N GLU A 265 23.02 -3.12 7.38
CA GLU A 265 22.92 -2.71 8.78
C GLU A 265 22.29 -3.84 9.58
N PRO A 266 22.89 -4.24 10.73
CA PRO A 266 22.28 -5.25 11.59
C PRO A 266 20.99 -4.71 12.18
N PRO A 267 19.83 -5.37 11.95
CA PRO A 267 18.58 -4.96 12.57
C PRO A 267 18.64 -5.14 14.09
N ALA A 268 18.10 -4.19 14.84
CA ALA A 268 18.02 -4.26 16.28
C ALA A 268 16.73 -4.96 16.74
N GLY A 269 16.82 -5.83 17.73
CA GLY A 269 15.66 -6.49 18.33
C GLY A 269 14.75 -7.15 17.29
N HIS A 270 13.54 -6.63 17.18
CA HIS A 270 12.48 -7.14 16.29
C HIS A 270 12.14 -6.18 15.13
N GLU A 271 12.98 -5.20 14.85
CA GLU A 271 12.74 -4.23 13.78
C GLU A 271 12.37 -4.88 12.45
N ALA A 272 11.57 -4.19 11.65
CA ALA A 272 11.20 -4.65 10.30
C ALA A 272 12.44 -4.94 9.43
N ILE A 273 12.29 -5.88 8.48
CA ILE A 273 13.37 -6.21 7.52
C ILE A 273 13.54 -5.10 6.46
N VAL A 274 12.60 -4.16 6.37
CA VAL A 274 12.62 -3.04 5.43
C VAL A 274 13.03 -1.74 6.12
N ASP A 275 13.57 -0.82 5.35
CA ASP A 275 13.95 0.52 5.81
C ASP A 275 12.74 1.48 5.72
N LEU A 276 12.31 2.03 6.85
CA LEU A 276 11.20 2.98 6.95
C LEU A 276 11.67 4.44 6.99
N SER A 277 12.96 4.71 6.90
CA SER A 277 13.52 6.07 7.03
C SER A 277 12.94 7.05 6.01
N LYS A 278 12.69 6.61 4.78
CA LYS A 278 12.11 7.43 3.72
C LYS A 278 10.68 7.89 4.05
N ALA A 279 9.83 7.00 4.56
CA ALA A 279 8.48 7.35 4.99
C ALA A 279 8.51 8.37 6.14
N LYS A 280 9.44 8.19 7.09
CA LYS A 280 9.66 9.14 8.17
C LYS A 280 10.13 10.51 7.67
N GLU A 281 11.10 10.54 6.76
CA GLU A 281 11.70 11.78 6.26
C GLU A 281 10.76 12.59 5.37
N LEU A 282 10.07 11.93 4.42
CA LEU A 282 9.26 12.61 3.41
C LEU A 282 7.78 12.75 3.79
N LEU A 283 7.22 11.77 4.52
CA LEU A 283 5.82 11.80 4.94
C LEU A 283 5.64 12.24 6.40
N GLY A 284 6.71 12.25 7.20
CA GLY A 284 6.61 12.43 8.66
C GLY A 284 5.79 11.33 9.30
N TRP A 285 5.87 10.10 8.76
CA TRP A 285 5.11 8.96 9.24
C TRP A 285 6.00 7.86 9.81
N GLU A 286 5.57 7.29 10.93
CA GLU A 286 6.08 6.05 11.53
C GLU A 286 4.87 5.19 11.94
N PRO A 287 4.96 3.85 11.87
CA PRO A 287 3.91 2.97 12.37
C PRO A 287 3.79 3.08 13.89
N GLU A 288 2.56 3.09 14.40
CA GLU A 288 2.28 3.26 15.84
C GLU A 288 1.78 1.98 16.51
N HIS A 289 1.37 0.95 15.71
CA HIS A 289 0.75 -0.27 16.24
C HIS A 289 1.63 -1.48 16.00
N SER A 290 1.77 -2.31 17.05
CA SER A 290 2.46 -3.60 16.99
C SER A 290 1.56 -4.70 17.55
N TRP A 291 1.59 -5.89 16.91
CA TRP A 291 0.93 -7.08 17.45
C TRP A 291 1.50 -7.50 18.83
N ARG A 292 2.69 -7.02 19.17
CA ARG A 292 3.35 -7.29 20.45
C ARG A 292 2.75 -6.48 21.60
N ASP A 293 1.88 -5.53 21.32
CA ASP A 293 1.18 -4.70 22.29
C ASP A 293 -0.22 -5.26 22.63
N LEU A 294 -0.64 -6.34 21.95
CA LEU A 294 -1.87 -7.08 22.19
C LEU A 294 -1.63 -8.23 23.19
#